data_3485d77803e9a78f526de823318f72b0
#
_entry.id   3485d77803e9a78f526de823318f72b0
#
_cell.length_a   1.000
_cell.length_b   1.000
_cell.length_c   1.000
_cell.angle_alpha   90.00
_cell.angle_beta   90.00
_cell.angle_gamma   90.00
#
_symmetry.space_group_name_H-M   'P 1'
#
loop_
_entity.id
_entity.type
_entity.pdbx_description
1 polymer ?
#
loop_
_entity_poly.entity_id
_entity_poly.type
_entity_poly.pdbx_seq_one_letter_code
_entity_poly.pdbx_strand_id
1 'polypeptide(L)' 'MEEKIYFMPGDIVTLKQDIPYKPQMIVVKKETCIFKNTDENVLKGIKCLWFTSNGELQEHTFNTKDLVKL' A
#
# COMPACT_ATOMS: atom_id res chain seq x y z
N MET A 1 -18.55 3.48 -13.89
CA MET A 1 -17.96 4.51 -12.99
C MET A 1 -16.83 3.89 -12.20
N GLU A 2 -15.64 4.44 -12.35
CA GLU A 2 -14.50 3.90 -11.63
C GLU A 2 -14.49 4.38 -10.20
N GLU A 3 -14.40 3.44 -9.27
CA GLU A 3 -14.20 3.79 -7.88
C GLU A 3 -12.73 4.12 -7.67
N LYS A 4 -12.47 5.33 -7.24
CA LYS A 4 -11.10 5.72 -6.89
C LYS A 4 -10.92 5.46 -5.41
N ILE A 5 -10.05 4.52 -5.10
CA ILE A 5 -9.70 4.22 -3.72
C ILE A 5 -8.45 5.03 -3.39
N TYR A 6 -8.58 5.89 -2.40
CA TYR A 6 -7.47 6.71 -1.95
C TYR A 6 -6.94 6.15 -0.64
N PHE A 7 -5.63 5.89 -0.61
CA PHE A 7 -4.94 5.49 0.60
C PHE A 7 -4.14 6.69 1.09
N MET A 8 -4.31 7.02 2.35
CA MET A 8 -3.62 8.16 2.95
C MET A 8 -2.72 7.69 4.07
N PRO A 9 -1.62 8.42 4.36
CA PRO A 9 -0.77 8.05 5.49
C PRO A 9 -1.58 7.92 6.78
N GLY A 10 -1.35 6.83 7.50
CA GLY A 10 -2.08 6.53 8.72
C GLY A 10 -3.27 5.60 8.53
N ASP A 11 -3.68 5.34 7.31
CA ASP A 11 -4.77 4.40 7.04
C ASP A 11 -4.34 2.98 7.40
N ILE A 12 -5.28 2.21 7.96
CA ILE A 12 -5.05 0.80 8.25
C ILE A 12 -5.58 -0.01 7.08
N VAL A 13 -4.73 -0.85 6.52
CA VAL A 13 -5.06 -1.65 5.36
C VAL A 13 -4.62 -3.10 5.57
N THR A 14 -5.14 -3.98 4.73
CA THR A 14 -4.69 -5.37 4.70
C THR A 14 -4.66 -5.84 3.25
N LEU A 15 -4.18 -7.05 3.03
CA LEU A 15 -4.16 -7.62 1.69
C LEU A 15 -5.56 -8.01 1.26
N LYS A 16 -5.88 -7.76 0.01
CA LYS A 16 -7.18 -8.08 -0.56
C LYS A 16 -7.34 -9.58 -0.79
N GLN A 17 -6.24 -10.30 -0.93
CA GLN A 17 -6.26 -11.73 -1.19
C GLN A 17 -6.81 -12.49 0.01
N ASP A 18 -7.52 -13.58 -0.26
CA ASP A 18 -8.11 -14.40 0.78
C ASP A 18 -7.08 -15.42 1.27
N ILE A 19 -6.20 -14.95 2.15
CA ILE A 19 -5.16 -15.79 2.76
C ILE A 19 -5.32 -15.75 4.27
N PRO A 20 -4.95 -16.83 4.99
CA PRO A 20 -4.95 -16.80 6.45
C PRO A 20 -3.85 -15.87 6.96
N TYR A 21 -4.06 -15.30 8.14
CA TYR A 21 -3.07 -14.48 8.84
C TYR A 21 -2.63 -13.24 8.07
N LYS A 22 -3.58 -12.54 7.45
CA LYS A 22 -3.28 -11.27 6.80
C LYS A 22 -2.82 -10.25 7.83
N PRO A 23 -1.67 -9.60 7.62
CA PRO A 23 -1.24 -8.57 8.56
C PRO A 23 -2.07 -7.30 8.37
N GLN A 24 -2.33 -6.62 9.48
CA GLN A 24 -2.83 -5.26 9.42
C GLN A 24 -1.63 -4.34 9.23
N MET A 25 -1.71 -3.48 8.23
CA MET A 25 -0.59 -2.63 7.85
C MET A 25 -1.02 -1.18 7.92
N ILE A 26 -0.04 -0.30 8.17
CA ILE A 26 -0.27 1.13 8.22
C ILE A 26 0.34 1.74 6.96
N VAL A 27 -0.44 2.54 6.26
CA VAL A 27 0.05 3.25 5.07
C VAL A 27 1.03 4.33 5.52
N VAL A 28 2.22 4.34 4.93
CA VAL A 28 3.26 5.33 5.22
C VAL A 28 3.19 6.46 4.21
N LYS A 29 3.21 6.12 2.93
CA LYS A 29 3.19 7.11 1.86
C LYS A 29 2.87 6.43 0.52
N LYS A 30 2.56 7.25 -0.47
CA LYS A 30 2.44 6.78 -1.85
C LYS A 30 3.81 6.83 -2.50
N GLU A 31 4.20 5.74 -3.15
CA GLU A 31 5.42 5.70 -3.94
C GLU A 31 5.09 6.07 -5.37
N THR A 32 5.83 7.03 -5.91
CA THR A 32 5.63 7.47 -7.28
C THR A 32 6.92 7.39 -8.07
N CYS A 33 6.80 7.22 -9.38
CA CYS A 33 7.92 7.30 -10.32
C CYS A 33 7.67 8.45 -11.28
N ILE A 34 8.76 9.05 -11.73
CA ILE A 34 8.69 10.08 -12.77
C ILE A 34 9.19 9.45 -14.06
N PHE A 35 8.36 9.49 -15.10
CA PHE A 35 8.81 9.08 -16.44
C PHE A 35 9.48 10.27 -17.12
N LYS A 36 10.74 10.09 -17.50
CA LYS A 36 11.55 11.17 -18.06
C LYS A 36 10.98 11.71 -19.37
N ASN A 37 10.29 10.87 -20.14
CA ASN A 37 9.79 11.26 -21.44
C ASN A 37 8.51 12.09 -21.38
N THR A 38 7.76 12.00 -20.29
CA THR A 38 6.47 12.66 -20.17
C THR A 38 6.39 13.61 -18.98
N ASP A 39 7.39 13.58 -18.11
CA ASP A 39 7.39 14.34 -16.85
C ASP A 39 6.16 14.09 -15.97
N GLU A 40 5.51 12.96 -16.17
CA GLU A 40 4.34 12.60 -15.38
C GLU A 40 4.74 11.77 -14.17
N ASN A 41 4.14 12.11 -13.03
CA ASN A 41 4.25 11.29 -11.83
C ASN A 41 3.25 10.15 -11.93
N VAL A 42 3.75 8.93 -11.95
CA VAL A 42 2.91 7.75 -11.99
C VAL A 42 3.00 7.04 -10.65
N LEU A 43 1.84 6.68 -10.10
CA LEU A 43 1.79 5.97 -8.83
C LEU A 43 2.37 4.57 -9.00
N LYS A 44 3.48 4.31 -8.32
CA LYS A 44 4.12 3.01 -8.33
C LYS A 44 3.43 2.04 -7.37
N GLY A 45 3.00 2.54 -6.23
CA GLY A 45 2.36 1.72 -5.22
C GLY A 45 2.17 2.48 -3.92
N ILE A 46 1.79 1.73 -2.90
CA ILE A 46 1.55 2.26 -1.56
C ILE A 46 2.52 1.57 -0.61
N LYS A 47 3.34 2.37 0.07
CA LYS A 47 4.28 1.84 1.04
C LYS A 47 3.57 1.63 2.36
N CYS A 48 3.63 0.42 2.89
CA CYS A 48 2.97 0.04 4.13
C CYS A 48 3.98 -0.53 5.13
N LEU A 49 3.68 -0.37 6.40
CA LEU A 49 4.46 -0.94 7.50
C LEU A 49 3.59 -1.90 8.30
N TRP A 50 4.22 -2.94 8.83
CA TRP A 50 3.55 -3.84 9.78
C TRP A 50 4.59 -4.52 10.65
N PHE A 51 4.13 -5.11 11.74
CA PHE A 51 4.98 -5.89 12.63
C PHE A 51 4.70 -7.36 12.44
N THR A 52 5.76 -8.16 12.40
CA THR A 52 5.62 -9.62 12.36
C THR A 52 5.22 -10.14 13.74
N SER A 53 4.87 -11.42 13.82
CA SER A 53 4.56 -12.07 15.09
C SER A 53 5.72 -12.03 16.07
N ASN A 54 6.94 -11.90 15.56
CA ASN A 54 8.14 -11.78 16.40
C ASN A 54 8.44 -10.34 16.82
N GLY A 55 7.59 -9.38 16.42
CA GLY A 55 7.79 -7.99 16.74
C GLY A 55 8.74 -7.24 15.84
N GLU A 56 9.12 -7.83 14.72
CA GLU A 56 10.01 -7.18 13.75
C GLU A 56 9.22 -6.25 12.84
N LEU A 57 9.73 -5.06 12.61
CA LEU A 57 9.13 -4.09 11.71
C LEU A 57 9.46 -4.46 10.26
N GLN A 58 8.43 -4.56 9.44
CA GLN A 58 8.57 -4.82 8.01
C GLN A 58 7.92 -3.70 7.22
N GLU A 59 8.43 -3.46 6.02
CA GLU A 59 7.83 -2.51 5.11
C GLU A 59 7.90 -3.05 3.69
N HIS A 60 6.92 -2.67 2.89
CA HIS A 60 6.85 -3.09 1.49
C HIS A 60 5.93 -2.16 0.73
N THR A 61 6.16 -2.03 -0.58
CA THR A 61 5.32 -1.23 -1.46
C THR A 61 4.40 -2.17 -2.23
N PHE A 62 3.10 -2.00 -2.06
CA PHE A 62 2.08 -2.83 -2.70
C PHE A 62 1.34 -2.04 -3.77
N ASN A 63 0.79 -2.74 -4.76
CA ASN A 63 -0.14 -2.13 -5.70
C ASN A 63 -1.44 -1.79 -4.99
N THR A 64 -2.07 -0.67 -5.40
CA THR A 64 -3.32 -0.24 -4.79
C THR A 64 -4.43 -1.28 -4.91
N LYS A 65 -4.44 -2.03 -6.01
CA LYS A 65 -5.45 -3.07 -6.23
C LYS A 65 -5.28 -4.30 -5.35
N ASP A 66 -4.13 -4.43 -4.69
CA ASP A 66 -3.87 -5.56 -3.79
C ASP A 66 -4.21 -5.24 -2.34
N LEU A 67 -4.62 -4.01 -2.06
CA LEU A 67 -4.91 -3.54 -0.71
C LEU A 67 -6.39 -3.21 -0.54
N VAL A 68 -6.86 -3.37 0.70
CA VAL A 68 -8.21 -2.98 1.07
C VAL A 68 -8.14 -2.28 2.43
N LYS A 69 -8.89 -1.20 2.58
CA LYS A 69 -8.98 -0.50 3.86
C LYS A 69 -9.83 -1.29 4.84
N LEU A 70 -9.40 -1.29 6.07
CA LEU A 70 -10.16 -1.90 7.17
C LEU A 70 -11.16 -0.93 7.78
#